data_fd4b601a6a5b941be66082aae0967096
#
_entry.id   fd4b601a6a5b941be66082aae0967096
#
_cell.length_a   1.000
_cell.length_b   1.000
_cell.length_c   1.000
_cell.angle_alpha   90.00
_cell.angle_beta   90.00
_cell.angle_gamma   90.00
#
_symmetry.space_group_name_H-M   'P 1'
#
loop_
_entity.id
_entity.type
_entity.pdbx_description
1 polymer ?
#
loop_
_entity_poly.entity_id
_entity_poly.type
_entity_poly.pdbx_seq_one_letter_code
_entity_poly.pdbx_strand_id
1 'polypeptide(L)'
;MKKIFFLFSITLSSLSFAQTLVTPQPSTTQIIKQNFGLSSIELNYSRPNAKGRVIFGDLVPFENVWRTGANSATTLTFGEEVTIGDKKVAAGKYGLLSIPSKNNWILIISKQLDVTSPSAYKAESDVVRINLTPVTMANKVETFTMQFANVKSSSCELNLQWENTSVSLPISTDVDSKVMKQIENIMTKDNLPYYNAAMYYMESGKDLKQALSWFNKATEQSPKAYYMFYQKANCLVKLGKNEEAIATATKSLALAKAGKNPDYVKLNEDLLKTLK
;
A
#
# COMPACT_ATOMS: atom_id res chain seq x y z
N MET A 1 72.67 50.38 27.36
CA MET A 1 71.30 49.92 27.50
C MET A 1 70.77 49.54 26.13
N LYS A 2 70.67 48.19 25.82
CA LYS A 2 70.19 47.66 24.53
C LYS A 2 68.71 47.39 24.68
N LYS A 3 67.85 48.09 23.91
CA LYS A 3 66.41 47.83 23.86
C LYS A 3 66.17 46.70 22.86
N ILE A 4 65.64 45.55 23.33
CA ILE A 4 65.22 44.43 22.49
C ILE A 4 63.69 44.71 22.16
N PHE A 5 63.43 44.90 20.85
CA PHE A 5 62.09 44.99 20.30
C PHE A 5 61.57 43.55 20.02
N PHE A 6 60.56 43.08 20.72
CA PHE A 6 59.92 41.80 20.48
C PHE A 6 58.79 42.01 19.45
N LEU A 7 59.03 41.51 18.23
CA LEU A 7 58.06 41.56 17.14
C LEU A 7 57.04 40.42 17.34
N PHE A 8 55.81 40.75 17.79
CA PHE A 8 54.72 39.78 17.97
C PHE A 8 54.06 39.55 16.61
N SER A 9 54.35 38.43 15.94
CA SER A 9 53.77 38.04 14.65
C SER A 9 52.42 37.40 14.90
N ILE A 10 51.29 38.12 14.68
CA ILE A 10 49.96 37.60 14.72
C ILE A 10 49.68 36.82 13.42
N THR A 11 49.74 35.49 13.46
CA THR A 11 49.29 34.63 12.36
C THR A 11 47.77 34.60 12.33
N LEU A 12 47.19 35.32 11.38
CA LEU A 12 45.73 35.28 11.08
C LEU A 12 45.44 33.96 10.38
N SER A 13 44.97 32.95 11.10
CA SER A 13 44.45 31.72 10.52
C SER A 13 43.09 32.02 9.86
N SER A 14 43.07 32.13 8.53
CA SER A 14 41.85 32.20 7.73
C SER A 14 41.15 30.86 7.78
N LEU A 15 40.04 30.83 8.51
CA LEU A 15 39.07 29.73 8.46
C LEU A 15 38.41 29.72 7.07
N SER A 16 38.89 28.91 6.15
CA SER A 16 38.25 28.63 4.87
C SER A 16 36.99 27.80 5.16
N PHE A 17 35.82 28.46 5.18
CA PHE A 17 34.52 27.75 5.06
C PHE A 17 34.43 27.24 3.63
N ALA A 18 34.61 25.94 3.45
CA ALA A 18 34.28 25.29 2.18
C ALA A 18 32.78 25.44 1.93
N GLN A 19 32.40 26.29 0.96
CA GLN A 19 31.01 26.39 0.52
C GLN A 19 30.66 25.07 -0.20
N THR A 20 29.72 24.32 0.38
CA THR A 20 29.20 23.09 -0.24
C THR A 20 28.18 23.51 -1.31
N LEU A 21 28.55 23.25 -2.59
CA LEU A 21 27.58 23.42 -3.69
C LEU A 21 26.54 22.30 -3.62
N VAL A 22 25.27 22.67 -3.42
CA VAL A 22 24.15 21.72 -3.44
C VAL A 22 23.62 21.63 -4.87
N THR A 23 23.64 20.43 -5.44
CA THR A 23 23.10 20.16 -6.78
C THR A 23 21.98 19.11 -6.71
N PRO A 24 21.01 19.14 -7.65
CA PRO A 24 19.99 18.10 -7.72
C PRO A 24 20.63 16.72 -7.91
N GLN A 25 20.10 15.72 -7.18
CA GLN A 25 20.59 14.34 -7.32
C GLN A 25 20.16 13.75 -8.68
N PRO A 26 21.07 13.06 -9.40
CA PRO A 26 20.76 12.44 -10.69
C PRO A 26 19.65 11.37 -10.63
N SER A 27 19.48 10.74 -9.47
CA SER A 27 18.45 9.73 -9.18
C SER A 27 17.68 10.19 -7.94
N THR A 28 16.52 10.83 -8.15
CA THR A 28 15.72 11.36 -7.06
C THR A 28 15.10 10.24 -6.21
N THR A 29 14.98 10.47 -4.91
CA THR A 29 14.31 9.54 -4.01
C THR A 29 12.82 9.81 -4.01
N GLN A 30 12.02 8.73 -3.98
CA GLN A 30 10.58 8.77 -3.83
C GLN A 30 10.17 7.90 -2.65
N ILE A 31 9.21 8.41 -1.86
CA ILE A 31 8.52 7.66 -0.80
C ILE A 31 7.06 7.54 -1.19
N ILE A 32 6.53 6.33 -1.17
CA ILE A 32 5.12 6.02 -1.42
C ILE A 32 4.59 5.29 -0.21
N LYS A 33 3.50 5.80 0.39
CA LYS A 33 2.77 5.12 1.45
C LYS A 33 1.40 4.73 0.92
N GLN A 34 1.10 3.45 0.92
CA GLN A 34 -0.16 2.86 0.49
C GLN A 34 -0.88 2.27 1.71
N ASN A 35 -2.12 2.71 1.97
CA ASN A 35 -2.98 2.02 2.92
C ASN A 35 -3.30 0.63 2.39
N PHE A 36 -3.13 -0.39 3.22
CA PHE A 36 -3.25 -1.78 2.84
C PHE A 36 -3.64 -2.63 4.04
N GLY A 37 -4.60 -3.52 3.88
CA GLY A 37 -5.14 -4.31 4.97
C GLY A 37 -5.73 -3.41 6.07
N LEU A 38 -5.33 -3.64 7.31
CA LEU A 38 -5.68 -2.79 8.45
C LEU A 38 -4.57 -1.78 8.81
N SER A 39 -3.55 -1.64 7.96
CA SER A 39 -2.38 -0.81 8.18
C SER A 39 -1.89 -0.13 6.88
N SER A 40 -0.59 -0.13 6.63
CA SER A 40 0.00 0.45 5.41
C SER A 40 1.29 -0.25 5.01
N ILE A 41 1.65 -0.09 3.74
CA ILE A 41 2.98 -0.42 3.20
C ILE A 41 3.65 0.89 2.79
N GLU A 42 4.91 1.10 3.18
CA GLU A 42 5.73 2.22 2.74
C GLU A 42 6.91 1.71 1.92
N LEU A 43 7.08 2.29 0.73
CA LEU A 43 8.19 2.06 -0.18
C LEU A 43 9.05 3.31 -0.24
N ASN A 44 10.37 3.15 -0.04
CA ASN A 44 11.36 4.22 -0.22
C ASN A 44 12.45 3.74 -1.19
N TYR A 45 12.61 4.43 -2.31
CA TYR A 45 13.54 4.05 -3.36
C TYR A 45 14.06 5.24 -4.17
N SER A 46 15.22 5.10 -4.79
CA SER A 46 15.77 6.10 -5.71
C SER A 46 15.51 5.68 -7.17
N ARG A 47 15.20 6.68 -8.01
CA ARG A 47 14.67 6.54 -9.37
C ARG A 47 15.71 6.93 -10.41
N PRO A 48 16.58 6.02 -10.88
CA PRO A 48 17.49 6.29 -11.98
C PRO A 48 16.75 6.38 -13.32
N ASN A 49 17.32 7.20 -14.22
CA ASN A 49 16.87 7.32 -15.61
C ASN A 49 17.69 6.41 -16.54
N ALA A 50 17.10 5.91 -17.61
CA ALA A 50 17.77 5.08 -18.59
C ALA A 50 18.81 5.88 -19.40
N LYS A 51 18.51 7.10 -19.82
CA LYS A 51 19.40 8.00 -20.58
C LYS A 51 19.98 7.31 -21.81
N GLY A 52 19.15 6.57 -22.56
CA GLY A 52 19.56 5.84 -23.76
C GLY A 52 20.44 4.61 -23.53
N ARG A 53 20.73 4.23 -22.30
CA ARG A 53 21.52 3.03 -21.97
C ARG A 53 20.68 1.77 -22.04
N VAL A 54 21.31 0.65 -22.33
CA VAL A 54 20.72 -0.68 -22.09
C VAL A 54 20.77 -0.95 -20.59
N ILE A 55 19.64 -1.26 -20.02
CA ILE A 55 19.55 -1.43 -18.54
C ILE A 55 19.82 -2.87 -18.17
N PHE A 56 18.88 -3.77 -18.44
CA PHE A 56 19.02 -5.16 -17.98
C PHE A 56 19.94 -5.96 -18.91
N GLY A 57 20.97 -6.52 -18.31
CA GLY A 57 22.05 -7.22 -19.01
C GLY A 57 23.30 -6.37 -19.28
N ASP A 58 23.23 -5.05 -19.02
CA ASP A 58 24.39 -4.13 -19.14
C ASP A 58 24.54 -3.30 -17.84
N LEU A 59 23.81 -2.17 -17.69
CA LEU A 59 23.89 -1.32 -16.49
C LEU A 59 23.54 -2.09 -15.20
N VAL A 60 22.54 -2.94 -15.29
CA VAL A 60 22.16 -3.92 -14.27
C VAL A 60 22.42 -5.32 -14.84
N PRO A 61 23.59 -5.92 -14.53
CA PRO A 61 23.95 -7.22 -15.07
C PRO A 61 22.96 -8.30 -14.65
N PHE A 62 22.68 -9.23 -15.56
CA PHE A 62 21.89 -10.40 -15.23
C PHE A 62 22.59 -11.30 -14.21
N GLU A 63 21.83 -12.06 -13.45
CA GLU A 63 22.27 -13.03 -12.42
C GLU A 63 23.06 -12.39 -11.26
N ASN A 64 23.05 -11.05 -11.14
CA ASN A 64 23.70 -10.35 -10.04
C ASN A 64 22.66 -9.66 -9.15
N VAL A 65 22.97 -9.58 -7.86
CA VAL A 65 22.13 -8.85 -6.90
C VAL A 65 22.15 -7.36 -7.22
N TRP A 66 20.99 -6.78 -7.35
CA TRP A 66 20.76 -5.35 -7.53
C TRP A 66 19.95 -4.79 -6.37
N ARG A 67 20.35 -3.62 -5.85
CA ARG A 67 19.63 -2.90 -4.77
C ARG A 67 18.25 -2.37 -5.18
N THR A 68 17.78 -2.74 -6.38
CA THR A 68 16.46 -2.41 -6.94
C THR A 68 16.20 -0.89 -6.95
N GLY A 69 17.17 -0.16 -7.49
CA GLY A 69 17.16 1.30 -7.56
C GLY A 69 18.58 1.86 -7.67
N ALA A 70 18.77 3.06 -7.13
CA ALA A 70 20.05 3.75 -7.11
C ALA A 70 20.33 4.34 -5.71
N ASN A 71 21.51 4.88 -5.51
CA ASN A 71 21.99 5.49 -4.25
C ASN A 71 21.88 4.49 -3.08
N SER A 72 21.01 4.75 -2.12
CA SER A 72 20.73 3.85 -0.98
C SER A 72 19.93 2.63 -1.41
N ALA A 73 19.96 1.57 -0.59
CA ALA A 73 19.11 0.40 -0.78
C ALA A 73 17.65 0.78 -0.77
N THR A 74 16.86 0.17 -1.66
CA THR A 74 15.40 0.27 -1.64
C THR A 74 14.86 -0.42 -0.40
N THR A 75 13.86 0.18 0.24
CA THR A 75 13.24 -0.40 1.44
C THR A 75 11.73 -0.47 1.34
N LEU A 76 11.17 -1.54 1.89
CA LEU A 76 9.74 -1.74 2.16
C LEU A 76 9.52 -1.80 3.66
N THR A 77 8.53 -1.04 4.15
CA THR A 77 8.09 -1.12 5.54
C THR A 77 6.65 -1.63 5.57
N PHE A 78 6.44 -2.77 6.20
CA PHE A 78 5.12 -3.35 6.42
C PHE A 78 4.63 -2.96 7.82
N GLY A 79 3.47 -2.31 7.91
CA GLY A 79 2.88 -1.93 9.19
C GLY A 79 2.17 -3.08 9.90
N GLU A 80 1.96 -4.21 9.20
CA GLU A 80 1.43 -5.46 9.74
C GLU A 80 2.07 -6.68 9.04
N GLU A 81 1.81 -7.90 9.56
CA GLU A 81 2.24 -9.12 8.89
C GLU A 81 1.61 -9.24 7.50
N VAL A 82 2.45 -9.53 6.49
CA VAL A 82 2.04 -9.76 5.11
C VAL A 82 2.49 -11.14 4.64
N THR A 83 1.87 -11.62 3.56
CA THR A 83 2.29 -12.83 2.85
C THR A 83 2.85 -12.47 1.49
N ILE A 84 4.03 -12.95 1.16
CA ILE A 84 4.72 -12.80 -0.12
C ILE A 84 5.06 -14.19 -0.64
N GLY A 85 4.44 -14.59 -1.76
CA GLY A 85 4.44 -15.99 -2.18
C GLY A 85 3.74 -16.87 -1.14
N ASP A 86 4.48 -17.84 -0.59
CA ASP A 86 4.02 -18.75 0.48
C ASP A 86 4.56 -18.37 1.88
N LYS A 87 5.31 -17.27 1.98
CA LYS A 87 6.01 -16.88 3.22
C LYS A 87 5.32 -15.71 3.91
N LYS A 88 5.18 -15.86 5.23
CA LYS A 88 4.77 -14.76 6.12
C LYS A 88 5.96 -13.87 6.45
N VAL A 89 5.77 -12.57 6.30
CA VAL A 89 6.74 -11.52 6.63
C VAL A 89 6.13 -10.66 7.74
N ALA A 90 6.77 -10.63 8.89
CA ALA A 90 6.30 -9.84 10.02
C ALA A 90 6.28 -8.33 9.71
N ALA A 91 5.52 -7.57 10.49
CA ALA A 91 5.62 -6.12 10.46
C ALA A 91 7.08 -5.67 10.70
N GLY A 92 7.54 -4.67 9.94
CA GLY A 92 8.92 -4.20 10.04
C GLY A 92 9.42 -3.57 8.74
N LYS A 93 10.65 -3.08 8.79
CA LYS A 93 11.37 -2.50 7.65
C LYS A 93 12.35 -3.51 7.07
N TYR A 94 12.34 -3.64 5.75
CA TYR A 94 13.14 -4.60 4.99
C TYR A 94 13.79 -3.96 3.79
N GLY A 95 14.95 -4.46 3.38
CA GLY A 95 15.54 -4.19 2.08
C GLY A 95 14.78 -4.95 0.99
N LEU A 96 14.53 -4.28 -0.15
CA LEU A 96 14.05 -4.91 -1.37
C LEU A 96 15.21 -5.00 -2.35
N LEU A 97 15.63 -6.23 -2.64
CA LEU A 97 16.69 -6.53 -3.60
C LEU A 97 16.13 -7.38 -4.73
N SER A 98 16.83 -7.41 -5.85
CA SER A 98 16.46 -8.27 -6.97
C SER A 98 17.67 -8.88 -7.66
N ILE A 99 17.47 -10.01 -8.32
CA ILE A 99 18.42 -10.64 -9.24
C ILE A 99 17.68 -10.75 -10.58
N PRO A 100 17.91 -9.78 -11.49
CA PRO A 100 17.30 -9.81 -12.82
C PRO A 100 17.86 -10.94 -13.67
N SER A 101 17.01 -11.54 -14.50
CA SER A 101 17.37 -12.46 -15.56
C SER A 101 16.43 -12.24 -16.75
N LYS A 102 16.75 -12.80 -17.92
CA LYS A 102 15.91 -12.61 -19.12
C LYS A 102 14.47 -13.13 -18.95
N ASN A 103 14.33 -14.27 -18.27
CA ASN A 103 13.07 -14.99 -18.19
C ASN A 103 12.53 -15.16 -16.77
N ASN A 104 13.34 -14.87 -15.76
CA ASN A 104 12.98 -15.09 -14.37
C ASN A 104 13.72 -14.11 -13.46
N TRP A 105 12.99 -13.30 -12.73
CA TRP A 105 13.56 -12.45 -11.71
C TRP A 105 13.40 -13.08 -10.33
N ILE A 106 14.41 -12.93 -9.48
CA ILE A 106 14.28 -13.24 -8.07
C ILE A 106 14.14 -11.92 -7.32
N LEU A 107 13.00 -11.68 -6.68
CA LEU A 107 12.87 -10.59 -5.71
C LEU A 107 13.17 -11.12 -4.31
N ILE A 108 13.87 -10.30 -3.52
CA ILE A 108 14.38 -10.65 -2.20
C ILE A 108 13.90 -9.63 -1.18
N ILE A 109 13.24 -10.09 -0.15
CA ILE A 109 12.95 -9.32 1.06
C ILE A 109 14.01 -9.69 2.09
N SER A 110 14.83 -8.73 2.50
CA SER A 110 15.99 -8.95 3.36
C SER A 110 15.90 -8.10 4.63
N LYS A 111 16.43 -8.60 5.74
CA LYS A 111 16.65 -7.79 6.95
C LYS A 111 17.79 -6.78 6.78
N GLN A 112 18.62 -6.95 5.77
CA GLN A 112 19.72 -6.06 5.48
C GLN A 112 19.24 -4.79 4.76
N LEU A 113 19.53 -3.61 5.31
CA LEU A 113 19.01 -2.31 4.84
C LEU A 113 20.07 -1.46 4.13
N ASP A 114 21.33 -1.90 4.12
CA ASP A 114 22.50 -1.13 3.69
C ASP A 114 23.19 -1.67 2.44
N VAL A 115 22.52 -2.55 1.69
CA VAL A 115 23.06 -3.12 0.45
C VAL A 115 23.13 -2.06 -0.65
N THR A 116 24.33 -1.53 -0.92
CA THR A 116 24.59 -0.55 -1.98
C THR A 116 25.38 -1.12 -3.15
N SER A 117 25.95 -2.32 -2.98
CA SER A 117 26.68 -3.06 -4.02
C SER A 117 26.42 -4.57 -3.89
N PRO A 118 26.61 -5.37 -4.96
CA PRO A 118 26.49 -6.83 -4.87
C PRO A 118 27.37 -7.46 -3.80
N SER A 119 28.59 -6.93 -3.58
CA SER A 119 29.53 -7.45 -2.59
C SER A 119 29.12 -7.21 -1.13
N ALA A 120 28.23 -6.25 -0.88
CA ALA A 120 27.70 -5.98 0.46
C ALA A 120 26.53 -6.91 0.84
N TYR A 121 25.98 -7.65 -0.11
CA TYR A 121 24.83 -8.53 0.12
C TYR A 121 25.20 -9.78 0.91
N LYS A 122 24.28 -10.16 1.85
CA LYS A 122 24.41 -11.31 2.72
C LYS A 122 23.13 -12.15 2.63
N ALA A 123 23.21 -13.31 1.99
CA ALA A 123 22.05 -14.17 1.74
C ALA A 123 21.41 -14.70 3.02
N GLU A 124 22.15 -14.83 4.12
CA GLU A 124 21.66 -15.22 5.43
C GLU A 124 20.68 -14.24 6.06
N SER A 125 20.63 -13.02 5.54
CA SER A 125 19.67 -11.99 5.97
C SER A 125 18.34 -12.05 5.22
N ASP A 126 18.19 -12.92 4.23
CA ASP A 126 16.98 -13.04 3.43
C ASP A 126 15.82 -13.62 4.26
N VAL A 127 14.66 -13.00 4.13
CA VAL A 127 13.41 -13.46 4.71
C VAL A 127 12.57 -14.20 3.67
N VAL A 128 12.52 -13.64 2.46
CA VAL A 128 11.80 -14.23 1.32
C VAL A 128 12.64 -14.06 0.07
N ARG A 129 12.64 -15.12 -0.76
CA ARG A 129 13.06 -15.08 -2.16
C ARG A 129 11.91 -15.62 -3.00
N ILE A 130 11.47 -14.85 -3.98
CA ILE A 130 10.35 -15.20 -4.86
C ILE A 130 10.76 -15.06 -6.32
N ASN A 131 10.45 -16.08 -7.12
CA ASN A 131 10.64 -16.08 -8.57
C ASN A 131 9.44 -15.40 -9.23
N LEU A 132 9.72 -14.44 -10.11
CA LEU A 132 8.72 -13.67 -10.85
C LEU A 132 9.09 -13.61 -12.32
N THR A 133 8.12 -13.79 -13.19
CA THR A 133 8.33 -13.71 -14.64
C THR A 133 8.26 -12.26 -15.09
N PRO A 134 9.32 -11.71 -15.73
CA PRO A 134 9.29 -10.38 -16.30
C PRO A 134 8.36 -10.35 -17.52
N VAL A 135 7.67 -9.23 -17.70
CA VAL A 135 6.77 -8.97 -18.83
C VAL A 135 7.34 -7.83 -19.67
N THR A 136 7.34 -7.99 -21.00
CA THR A 136 7.73 -6.92 -21.92
C THR A 136 6.57 -5.96 -22.09
N MET A 137 6.80 -4.68 -21.79
CA MET A 137 5.82 -3.60 -22.00
C MET A 137 5.93 -3.02 -23.40
N ALA A 138 4.79 -2.58 -23.96
CA ALA A 138 4.74 -1.89 -25.25
C ALA A 138 5.41 -0.50 -25.19
N ASN A 139 5.23 0.22 -24.08
CA ASN A 139 5.78 1.55 -23.88
C ASN A 139 7.04 1.51 -23.02
N LYS A 140 8.05 2.27 -23.43
CA LYS A 140 9.30 2.40 -22.70
C LYS A 140 9.15 3.34 -21.50
N VAL A 141 9.59 2.90 -20.33
CA VAL A 141 9.65 3.69 -19.10
C VAL A 141 11.06 4.21 -18.90
N GLU A 142 11.27 5.52 -19.07
CA GLU A 142 12.60 6.16 -18.98
C GLU A 142 13.13 6.16 -17.56
N THR A 143 12.32 6.54 -16.59
CA THR A 143 12.71 6.61 -15.18
C THR A 143 12.25 5.36 -14.45
N PHE A 144 13.16 4.65 -13.77
CA PHE A 144 12.78 3.50 -12.94
C PHE A 144 11.62 3.85 -12.02
N THR A 145 10.54 3.09 -12.13
CA THR A 145 9.29 3.38 -11.43
C THR A 145 8.83 2.14 -10.68
N MET A 146 8.49 2.34 -9.40
CA MET A 146 7.75 1.36 -8.61
C MET A 146 6.44 1.97 -8.17
N GLN A 147 5.35 1.18 -8.20
CA GLN A 147 4.03 1.63 -7.78
C GLN A 147 3.18 0.47 -7.29
N PHE A 148 2.29 0.76 -6.33
CA PHE A 148 1.27 -0.20 -5.93
C PHE A 148 0.12 -0.18 -6.93
N ALA A 149 -0.32 -1.36 -7.34
CA ALA A 149 -1.40 -1.59 -8.29
C ALA A 149 -2.36 -2.67 -7.74
N ASN A 150 -3.53 -2.80 -8.36
CA ASN A 150 -4.53 -3.81 -8.04
C ASN A 150 -4.85 -3.89 -6.53
N VAL A 151 -4.91 -2.72 -5.87
CA VAL A 151 -5.11 -2.61 -4.42
C VAL A 151 -6.53 -3.02 -4.07
N LYS A 152 -6.64 -4.07 -3.26
CA LYS A 152 -7.87 -4.62 -2.68
C LYS A 152 -7.79 -4.56 -1.16
N SER A 153 -8.84 -5.01 -0.46
CA SER A 153 -8.87 -5.03 1.01
C SER A 153 -7.76 -5.88 1.64
N SER A 154 -7.35 -6.98 1.00
CA SER A 154 -6.38 -7.94 1.53
C SER A 154 -5.23 -8.27 0.59
N SER A 155 -5.12 -7.63 -0.58
CA SER A 155 -4.06 -7.87 -1.55
C SER A 155 -3.74 -6.63 -2.37
N CYS A 156 -2.50 -6.51 -2.80
CA CYS A 156 -2.03 -5.54 -3.79
C CYS A 156 -0.84 -6.12 -4.56
N GLU A 157 -0.38 -5.41 -5.55
CA GLU A 157 0.84 -5.72 -6.29
C GLU A 157 1.80 -4.54 -6.21
N LEU A 158 3.09 -4.81 -6.05
CA LEU A 158 4.14 -3.83 -6.26
C LEU A 158 4.74 -4.06 -7.65
N ASN A 159 4.48 -3.15 -8.58
CA ASN A 159 4.99 -3.19 -9.94
C ASN A 159 6.32 -2.44 -10.02
N LEU A 160 7.34 -3.09 -10.57
CA LEU A 160 8.66 -2.55 -10.89
C LEU A 160 8.77 -2.40 -12.39
N GLN A 161 9.04 -1.19 -12.89
CA GLN A 161 9.05 -0.90 -14.33
C GLN A 161 10.27 -0.07 -14.71
N TRP A 162 11.02 -0.54 -15.72
CA TRP A 162 12.11 0.22 -16.33
C TRP A 162 12.36 -0.24 -17.75
N GLU A 163 12.64 0.69 -18.67
CA GLU A 163 12.64 0.45 -20.11
C GLU A 163 11.35 -0.26 -20.55
N ASN A 164 11.48 -1.41 -21.20
CA ASN A 164 10.33 -2.23 -21.64
C ASN A 164 10.06 -3.41 -20.70
N THR A 165 10.65 -3.43 -19.50
CA THR A 165 10.51 -4.54 -18.56
C THR A 165 9.62 -4.15 -17.38
N SER A 166 8.65 -5.01 -17.07
CA SER A 166 7.82 -4.93 -15.87
C SER A 166 7.88 -6.23 -15.08
N VAL A 167 7.96 -6.11 -13.75
CA VAL A 167 7.87 -7.26 -12.82
C VAL A 167 6.88 -6.89 -11.72
N SER A 168 5.98 -7.82 -11.36
CA SER A 168 4.91 -7.62 -10.39
C SER A 168 5.13 -8.51 -9.18
N LEU A 169 5.24 -7.92 -7.99
CA LEU A 169 5.33 -8.62 -6.71
C LEU A 169 3.96 -8.65 -6.04
N PRO A 170 3.28 -9.80 -5.96
CA PRO A 170 2.04 -9.91 -5.22
C PRO A 170 2.30 -9.87 -3.71
N ILE A 171 1.48 -9.11 -3.00
CA ILE A 171 1.51 -8.96 -1.55
C ILE A 171 0.09 -9.14 -1.03
N SER A 172 -0.08 -9.94 0.01
CA SER A 172 -1.38 -10.13 0.67
C SER A 172 -1.27 -10.06 2.18
N THR A 173 -2.40 -9.90 2.87
CA THR A 173 -2.50 -9.93 4.34
C THR A 173 -3.79 -10.61 4.77
N ASP A 174 -3.79 -11.22 5.94
CA ASP A 174 -4.97 -11.85 6.53
C ASP A 174 -5.83 -10.81 7.26
N VAL A 175 -6.69 -10.13 6.50
CA VAL A 175 -7.67 -9.18 7.06
C VAL A 175 -8.79 -9.93 7.77
N ASP A 176 -9.23 -11.06 7.19
CA ASP A 176 -10.44 -11.75 7.65
C ASP A 176 -10.33 -12.24 9.10
N SER A 177 -9.29 -13.01 9.42
CA SER A 177 -9.08 -13.50 10.79
C SER A 177 -8.97 -12.37 11.81
N LYS A 178 -8.32 -11.25 11.42
CA LYS A 178 -8.16 -10.09 12.31
C LYS A 178 -9.49 -9.38 12.57
N VAL A 179 -10.29 -9.15 11.52
CA VAL A 179 -11.60 -8.50 11.65
C VAL A 179 -12.58 -9.41 12.39
N MET A 180 -12.60 -10.71 12.10
CA MET A 180 -13.46 -11.66 12.80
C MET A 180 -13.17 -11.70 14.30
N LYS A 181 -11.88 -11.73 14.67
CA LYS A 181 -11.47 -11.67 16.09
C LYS A 181 -11.90 -10.34 16.76
N GLN A 182 -11.84 -9.22 16.03
CA GLN A 182 -12.35 -7.95 16.55
C GLN A 182 -13.86 -8.00 16.75
N ILE A 183 -14.62 -8.54 15.78
CA ILE A 183 -16.06 -8.68 15.87
C ILE A 183 -16.42 -9.53 17.10
N GLU A 184 -15.81 -10.70 17.28
CA GLU A 184 -16.04 -11.55 18.45
C GLU A 184 -15.80 -10.80 19.76
N ASN A 185 -14.67 -10.11 19.87
CA ASN A 185 -14.31 -9.38 21.10
C ASN A 185 -15.22 -8.18 21.40
N ILE A 186 -15.69 -7.50 20.36
CA ILE A 186 -16.53 -6.30 20.51
C ILE A 186 -17.99 -6.68 20.73
N MET A 187 -18.49 -7.71 20.03
CA MET A 187 -19.91 -8.09 20.07
C MET A 187 -20.38 -8.69 21.41
N THR A 188 -19.47 -8.81 22.38
CA THR A 188 -19.77 -9.18 23.77
C THR A 188 -19.99 -7.98 24.71
N LYS A 189 -19.87 -6.73 24.19
CA LYS A 189 -19.91 -5.48 24.97
C LYS A 189 -21.17 -4.66 24.66
N ASP A 190 -21.46 -3.67 25.49
CA ASP A 190 -22.50 -2.67 25.21
C ASP A 190 -22.03 -1.68 24.13
N ASN A 191 -22.98 -1.06 23.43
CA ASN A 191 -22.73 -0.07 22.36
C ASN A 191 -21.95 -0.60 21.14
N LEU A 192 -22.55 -1.57 20.48
CA LEU A 192 -21.92 -2.37 19.42
C LEU A 192 -21.90 -1.66 18.05
N PRO A 193 -20.80 -1.77 17.29
CA PRO A 193 -20.68 -1.19 15.93
C PRO A 193 -21.43 -2.05 14.90
N TYR A 194 -22.73 -2.25 15.10
CA TYR A 194 -23.54 -3.14 14.25
C TYR A 194 -23.43 -2.83 12.76
N TYR A 195 -23.39 -1.55 12.38
CA TYR A 195 -23.29 -1.16 10.99
C TYR A 195 -22.01 -1.67 10.33
N ASN A 196 -20.85 -1.44 10.97
CA ASN A 196 -19.56 -1.85 10.42
C ASN A 196 -19.42 -3.37 10.34
N ALA A 197 -19.91 -4.09 11.34
CA ALA A 197 -19.94 -5.55 11.35
C ALA A 197 -20.85 -6.10 10.24
N ALA A 198 -22.04 -5.52 10.05
CA ALA A 198 -22.98 -5.91 9.00
C ALA A 198 -22.39 -5.65 7.60
N MET A 199 -21.75 -4.49 7.39
CA MET A 199 -21.07 -4.17 6.15
C MET A 199 -19.96 -5.18 5.83
N TYR A 200 -19.11 -5.46 6.82
CA TYR A 200 -18.03 -6.43 6.62
C TYR A 200 -18.56 -7.82 6.22
N TYR A 201 -19.60 -8.32 6.90
CA TYR A 201 -20.21 -9.60 6.56
C TYR A 201 -20.80 -9.61 5.15
N MET A 202 -21.53 -8.57 4.78
CA MET A 202 -22.14 -8.45 3.45
C MET A 202 -21.12 -8.36 2.33
N GLU A 203 -20.04 -7.59 2.51
CA GLU A 203 -18.99 -7.36 1.49
C GLU A 203 -18.02 -8.54 1.37
N SER A 204 -17.77 -9.23 2.49
CA SER A 204 -16.88 -10.41 2.53
C SER A 204 -17.58 -11.72 2.22
N GLY A 205 -18.86 -11.69 1.78
CA GLY A 205 -19.61 -12.88 1.40
C GLY A 205 -19.92 -13.83 2.55
N LYS A 206 -19.99 -13.31 3.79
CA LYS A 206 -20.36 -14.08 4.99
C LYS A 206 -21.88 -14.20 5.16
N ASP A 207 -22.36 -14.71 6.29
CA ASP A 207 -23.77 -14.92 6.55
C ASP A 207 -24.59 -13.63 6.42
N LEU A 208 -25.34 -13.51 5.33
CA LEU A 208 -26.21 -12.37 5.05
C LEU A 208 -27.39 -12.25 6.03
N LYS A 209 -27.86 -13.36 6.66
CA LYS A 209 -28.90 -13.30 7.66
C LYS A 209 -28.38 -12.63 8.94
N GLN A 210 -27.15 -12.97 9.32
CA GLN A 210 -26.47 -12.31 10.43
C GLN A 210 -26.21 -10.83 10.12
N ALA A 211 -25.75 -10.50 8.89
CA ALA A 211 -25.59 -9.12 8.45
C ALA A 211 -26.91 -8.34 8.54
N LEU A 212 -28.00 -8.90 8.06
CA LEU A 212 -29.33 -8.28 8.15
C LEU A 212 -29.77 -8.04 9.61
N SER A 213 -29.51 -9.01 10.50
CA SER A 213 -29.81 -8.84 11.93
C SER A 213 -29.06 -7.62 12.52
N TRP A 214 -27.80 -7.44 12.16
CA TRP A 214 -27.02 -6.29 12.60
C TRP A 214 -27.44 -4.99 11.91
N PHE A 215 -27.80 -5.01 10.63
CA PHE A 215 -28.37 -3.84 9.97
C PHE A 215 -29.69 -3.40 10.64
N ASN A 216 -30.52 -4.32 11.10
CA ASN A 216 -31.73 -3.99 11.85
C ASN A 216 -31.37 -3.19 13.11
N LYS A 217 -30.44 -3.70 13.92
CA LYS A 217 -29.98 -3.03 15.14
C LYS A 217 -29.32 -1.68 14.83
N ALA A 218 -28.49 -1.60 13.78
CA ALA A 218 -27.85 -0.35 13.37
C ALA A 218 -28.88 0.73 12.99
N THR A 219 -29.94 0.35 12.25
CA THR A 219 -31.01 1.28 11.85
C THR A 219 -31.94 1.66 13.00
N GLU A 220 -32.07 0.82 14.05
CA GLU A 220 -32.71 1.15 15.31
C GLU A 220 -31.92 2.16 16.13
N GLN A 221 -30.59 1.95 16.24
CA GLN A 221 -29.69 2.90 16.92
C GLN A 221 -29.62 4.26 16.21
N SER A 222 -29.76 4.28 14.89
CA SER A 222 -29.61 5.47 14.05
C SER A 222 -30.76 5.65 13.06
N PRO A 223 -31.97 5.99 13.53
CA PRO A 223 -33.20 5.95 12.71
C PRO A 223 -33.25 7.01 11.60
N LYS A 224 -32.31 7.97 11.57
CA LYS A 224 -32.21 9.01 10.53
C LYS A 224 -31.04 8.77 9.56
N ALA A 225 -30.24 7.71 9.75
CA ALA A 225 -29.07 7.42 8.95
C ALA A 225 -29.46 6.74 7.62
N TYR A 226 -29.83 7.54 6.61
CA TYR A 226 -30.24 7.08 5.28
C TYR A 226 -29.28 6.05 4.67
N TYR A 227 -27.98 6.24 4.84
CA TYR A 227 -26.95 5.33 4.30
C TYR A 227 -27.00 3.93 4.92
N MET A 228 -27.38 3.81 6.19
CA MET A 228 -27.58 2.50 6.84
C MET A 228 -28.81 1.78 6.29
N PHE A 229 -29.91 2.50 6.05
CA PHE A 229 -31.10 1.95 5.40
C PHE A 229 -30.83 1.54 3.96
N TYR A 230 -30.05 2.31 3.21
CA TYR A 230 -29.62 1.93 1.87
C TYR A 230 -28.85 0.61 1.85
N GLN A 231 -27.86 0.44 2.73
CA GLN A 231 -27.09 -0.80 2.82
C GLN A 231 -27.93 -1.99 3.33
N LYS A 232 -28.86 -1.74 4.26
CA LYS A 232 -29.86 -2.75 4.66
C LYS A 232 -30.71 -3.19 3.47
N ALA A 233 -31.18 -2.27 2.62
CA ALA A 233 -31.92 -2.60 1.40
C ALA A 233 -31.07 -3.46 0.45
N ASN A 234 -29.81 -3.13 0.23
CA ASN A 234 -28.89 -3.95 -0.58
C ASN A 234 -28.70 -5.36 0.02
N CYS A 235 -28.61 -5.49 1.33
CA CYS A 235 -28.55 -6.79 1.99
C CYS A 235 -29.81 -7.62 1.76
N LEU A 236 -30.99 -6.99 1.84
CA LEU A 236 -32.28 -7.62 1.57
C LEU A 236 -32.39 -8.10 0.11
N VAL A 237 -31.90 -7.30 -0.86
CA VAL A 237 -31.81 -7.71 -2.26
C VAL A 237 -30.97 -8.96 -2.42
N LYS A 238 -29.78 -8.98 -1.80
CA LYS A 238 -28.89 -10.16 -1.84
C LYS A 238 -29.53 -11.40 -1.20
N LEU A 239 -30.49 -11.24 -0.28
CA LEU A 239 -31.26 -12.31 0.33
C LEU A 239 -32.54 -12.69 -0.46
N GLY A 240 -32.84 -12.03 -1.59
CA GLY A 240 -34.02 -12.24 -2.39
C GLY A 240 -35.33 -11.70 -1.75
N LYS A 241 -35.21 -10.84 -0.73
CA LYS A 241 -36.35 -10.26 0.01
C LYS A 241 -36.77 -8.93 -0.61
N ASN A 242 -37.22 -8.97 -1.86
CA ASN A 242 -37.42 -7.77 -2.68
C ASN A 242 -38.50 -6.82 -2.10
N GLU A 243 -39.60 -7.30 -1.53
CA GLU A 243 -40.61 -6.45 -0.93
C GLU A 243 -40.07 -5.66 0.27
N GLU A 244 -39.33 -6.33 1.17
CA GLU A 244 -38.65 -5.69 2.30
C GLU A 244 -37.59 -4.70 1.84
N ALA A 245 -36.86 -5.01 0.74
CA ALA A 245 -35.88 -4.15 0.14
C ALA A 245 -36.48 -2.85 -0.40
N ILE A 246 -37.62 -2.95 -1.14
CA ILE A 246 -38.36 -1.80 -1.66
C ILE A 246 -38.79 -0.89 -0.53
N ALA A 247 -39.44 -1.44 0.53
CA ALA A 247 -39.86 -0.66 1.68
C ALA A 247 -38.71 0.06 2.37
N THR A 248 -37.59 -0.66 2.54
CA THR A 248 -36.36 -0.12 3.19
C THR A 248 -35.67 0.96 2.33
N ALA A 249 -35.55 0.76 1.02
CA ALA A 249 -35.01 1.72 0.09
C ALA A 249 -35.88 2.99 -0.01
N THR A 250 -37.20 2.83 0.00
CA THR A 250 -38.15 3.96 0.03
C THR A 250 -37.96 4.81 1.28
N LYS A 251 -37.80 4.18 2.44
CA LYS A 251 -37.45 4.89 3.69
C LYS A 251 -36.13 5.59 3.60
N SER A 252 -35.07 4.93 3.07
CA SER A 252 -33.76 5.53 2.83
C SER A 252 -33.86 6.76 1.92
N LEU A 253 -34.61 6.66 0.82
CA LEU A 253 -34.85 7.77 -0.13
C LEU A 253 -35.48 8.98 0.55
N ALA A 254 -36.52 8.76 1.35
CA ALA A 254 -37.19 9.83 2.09
C ALA A 254 -36.23 10.53 3.08
N LEU A 255 -35.43 9.76 3.81
CA LEU A 255 -34.41 10.28 4.72
C LEU A 255 -33.28 11.01 3.98
N ALA A 256 -32.84 10.52 2.82
CA ALA A 256 -31.82 11.16 2.00
C ALA A 256 -32.31 12.50 1.45
N LYS A 257 -33.59 12.58 1.01
CA LYS A 257 -34.23 13.85 0.58
C LYS A 257 -34.32 14.84 1.75
N ALA A 258 -34.76 14.40 2.92
CA ALA A 258 -34.79 15.26 4.12
C ALA A 258 -33.38 15.72 4.53
N GLY A 259 -32.37 14.89 4.39
CA GLY A 259 -30.96 15.18 4.65
C GLY A 259 -30.26 15.95 3.52
N LYS A 260 -30.97 16.29 2.43
CA LYS A 260 -30.44 17.03 1.25
C LYS A 260 -29.19 16.37 0.66
N ASN A 261 -29.14 15.03 0.60
CA ASN A 261 -28.05 14.29 0.01
C ASN A 261 -28.42 13.75 -1.37
N PRO A 262 -28.03 14.42 -2.49
CA PRO A 262 -28.43 14.04 -3.84
C PRO A 262 -27.86 12.68 -4.27
N ASP A 263 -26.68 12.31 -3.79
CA ASP A 263 -26.05 11.04 -4.16
C ASP A 263 -26.88 9.85 -3.65
N TYR A 264 -27.29 9.87 -2.37
CA TYR A 264 -28.13 8.83 -1.82
C TYR A 264 -29.58 8.88 -2.34
N VAL A 265 -30.08 10.04 -2.76
CA VAL A 265 -31.34 10.13 -3.49
C VAL A 265 -31.24 9.33 -4.78
N LYS A 266 -30.20 9.61 -5.60
CA LYS A 266 -29.97 8.90 -6.86
C LYS A 266 -29.76 7.38 -6.65
N LEU A 267 -28.90 6.99 -5.70
CA LEU A 267 -28.63 5.58 -5.38
C LEU A 267 -29.90 4.80 -5.03
N ASN A 268 -30.79 5.39 -4.22
CA ASN A 268 -32.06 4.73 -3.85
C ASN A 268 -33.05 4.69 -5.04
N GLU A 269 -33.15 5.75 -5.84
CA GLU A 269 -33.99 5.77 -7.02
C GLU A 269 -33.55 4.71 -8.04
N ASP A 270 -32.24 4.55 -8.25
CA ASP A 270 -31.68 3.54 -9.14
C ASP A 270 -31.95 2.13 -8.59
N LEU A 271 -31.73 1.88 -7.29
CA LEU A 271 -32.07 0.60 -6.64
C LEU A 271 -33.55 0.24 -6.79
N LEU A 272 -34.45 1.19 -6.53
CA LEU A 272 -35.90 0.98 -6.66
C LEU A 272 -36.34 0.68 -8.10
N LYS A 273 -35.65 1.18 -9.12
CA LYS A 273 -35.90 0.84 -10.53
C LYS A 273 -35.58 -0.62 -10.83
N THR A 274 -34.51 -1.15 -10.23
CA THR A 274 -34.07 -2.55 -10.46
C THR A 274 -34.97 -3.57 -9.77
N LEU A 275 -35.80 -3.14 -8.81
CA LEU A 275 -36.68 -4.01 -8.01
C LEU A 275 -38.15 -4.03 -8.47
N LYS A 276 -38.49 -3.21 -9.47
CA LYS A 276 -39.78 -3.18 -10.15
C LYS A 276 -39.83 -4.15 -11.31
#